data_a3251321964f7e31616999e20c91b2d0
#
_entry.id   a3251321964f7e31616999e20c91b2d0
#
_cell.length_a   1.000
_cell.length_b   1.000
_cell.length_c   1.000
_cell.angle_alpha   90.00
_cell.angle_beta   90.00
_cell.angle_gamma   90.00
#
_symmetry.space_group_name_H-M   'P 1'
#
loop_
_entity.id
_entity.type
_entity.pdbx_description
1 polymer ?
#
loop_
_entity_poly.entity_id
_entity_poly.type
_entity_poly.pdbx_seq_one_letter_code
_entity_poly.pdbx_strand_id
1 'polypeptide(L)'
;MDSKGTVFVAQTDARNDVNGRAGTKKHGLKELGNRAFLNQVTRVRFEKGKAVKPEYFNLEPLPPADPTEGMALATPFAITLSGDDSTLFVTAAGSDKVFSVDANSGEVLSRVGVEAVPRGITLEQDTLGKTAKAWVLNAVQNSVSVVDVSNPTDLHLIRTIPLEDPTHP
;
A
#
# COMPACT_ATOMS: atom_id res chain seq x y z
N MET A 1 8.81 2.81 -10.50
CA MET A 1 9.00 4.01 -11.37
C MET A 1 8.26 3.72 -12.66
N ASP A 2 7.50 4.68 -13.17
CA ASP A 2 6.80 4.54 -14.46
C ASP A 2 7.75 4.75 -15.66
N SER A 3 7.24 4.52 -16.87
CA SER A 3 7.99 4.69 -18.13
C SER A 3 8.44 6.14 -18.39
N LYS A 4 7.85 7.11 -17.68
CA LYS A 4 8.17 8.56 -17.78
C LYS A 4 9.14 9.03 -16.69
N GLY A 5 9.61 8.12 -15.83
CA GLY A 5 10.51 8.44 -14.74
C GLY A 5 9.84 8.96 -13.46
N THR A 6 8.51 8.87 -13.33
CA THR A 6 7.80 9.19 -12.09
C THR A 6 8.06 8.10 -11.04
N VAL A 7 8.39 8.50 -9.83
CA VAL A 7 8.61 7.59 -8.70
C VAL A 7 7.39 7.58 -7.79
N PHE A 8 6.97 6.38 -7.37
CA PHE A 8 5.92 6.19 -6.37
C PHE A 8 6.52 5.55 -5.13
N VAL A 9 6.15 6.07 -3.97
CA VAL A 9 6.66 5.64 -2.66
C VAL A 9 5.49 5.32 -1.74
N ALA A 10 5.40 4.09 -1.28
CA ALA A 10 4.50 3.72 -0.19
C ALA A 10 5.09 4.23 1.12
N GLN A 11 4.32 4.95 1.91
CA GLN A 11 4.83 5.56 3.15
C GLN A 11 3.76 5.69 4.22
N THR A 12 4.25 5.81 5.45
CA THR A 12 3.46 6.22 6.61
C THR A 12 4.03 7.54 7.12
N ASP A 13 3.23 8.61 7.04
CA ASP A 13 3.62 9.93 7.53
C ASP A 13 3.26 10.09 9.00
N ALA A 14 4.27 10.33 9.84
CA ALA A 14 4.07 10.61 11.25
C ALA A 14 3.66 12.08 11.44
N ARG A 15 2.50 12.32 12.03
CA ARG A 15 1.94 13.67 12.25
C ARG A 15 2.66 14.42 13.36
N ASN A 16 3.97 14.58 13.21
CA ASN A 16 4.83 15.22 14.22
C ASN A 16 4.60 16.74 14.35
N ASP A 17 4.06 17.36 13.31
CA ASP A 17 3.70 18.78 13.25
C ASP A 17 2.52 19.13 14.19
N VAL A 18 1.60 18.17 14.39
CA VAL A 18 0.44 18.31 15.27
C VAL A 18 0.56 17.50 16.56
N ASN A 19 1.60 16.68 16.68
CA ASN A 19 1.89 15.94 17.90
C ASN A 19 2.35 16.92 18.98
N GLY A 20 1.60 17.02 20.08
CA GLY A 20 1.89 17.92 21.17
C GLY A 20 3.34 17.83 21.65
N ARG A 21 3.99 18.97 21.91
CA ARG A 21 5.37 19.00 22.38
C ARG A 21 5.48 18.39 23.77
N ALA A 22 6.57 17.66 24.02
CA ALA A 22 6.85 17.11 25.34
C ALA A 22 6.75 18.19 26.42
N GLY A 23 6.03 17.90 27.51
CA GLY A 23 5.81 18.85 28.61
C GLY A 23 4.57 19.72 28.48
N THR A 24 3.80 19.68 27.41
CA THR A 24 2.49 20.36 27.35
C THR A 24 1.39 19.48 27.94
N LYS A 25 0.38 20.09 28.57
CA LYS A 25 -0.78 19.35 29.13
C LYS A 25 -1.75 18.83 28.07
N LYS A 26 -1.53 19.15 26.82
CA LYS A 26 -2.39 18.82 25.69
C LYS A 26 -1.71 17.82 24.76
N HIS A 27 -1.26 16.72 25.35
CA HIS A 27 -0.73 15.60 24.58
C HIS A 27 -1.76 14.54 24.43
N GLY A 28 -1.76 13.89 23.30
CA GLY A 28 -2.40 12.64 23.17
C GLY A 28 -3.11 12.42 21.85
N LEU A 29 -3.60 11.22 21.72
CA LEU A 29 -4.29 10.73 20.53
C LEU A 29 -5.52 11.57 20.17
N LYS A 30 -6.16 12.21 21.15
CA LYS A 30 -7.32 13.07 20.89
C LYS A 30 -6.99 14.27 20.00
N GLU A 31 -5.83 14.91 20.22
CA GLU A 31 -5.37 16.05 19.39
C GLU A 31 -5.00 15.59 17.97
N LEU A 32 -4.55 14.36 17.85
CA LEU A 32 -4.24 13.72 16.58
C LEU A 32 -5.48 13.11 15.90
N GLY A 33 -6.70 13.28 16.48
CA GLY A 33 -7.90 12.58 16.02
C GLY A 33 -7.76 11.06 16.11
N ASN A 34 -7.08 10.56 17.17
CA ASN A 34 -6.70 9.16 17.37
C ASN A 34 -5.86 8.54 16.21
N ARG A 35 -5.31 9.37 15.31
CA ARG A 35 -4.51 8.91 14.18
C ARG A 35 -3.16 9.64 14.17
N ALA A 36 -2.15 8.95 14.71
CA ALA A 36 -0.79 9.45 14.78
C ALA A 36 -0.05 9.39 13.43
N PHE A 37 -0.57 8.60 12.49
CA PHE A 37 0.03 8.36 11.20
C PHE A 37 -0.98 8.52 10.07
N LEU A 38 -0.52 9.02 8.92
CA LEU A 38 -1.27 9.03 7.67
C LEU A 38 -0.65 8.00 6.72
N ASN A 39 -1.47 7.10 6.21
CA ASN A 39 -1.05 6.10 5.24
C ASN A 39 -1.20 6.68 3.84
N GLN A 40 -0.11 6.70 3.08
CA GLN A 40 -0.03 7.44 1.82
C GLN A 40 0.78 6.71 0.76
N VAL A 41 0.49 7.01 -0.50
CA VAL A 41 1.44 6.86 -1.61
C VAL A 41 1.87 8.25 -2.04
N THR A 42 3.17 8.48 -2.15
CA THR A 42 3.72 9.74 -2.65
C THR A 42 4.16 9.57 -4.09
N ARG A 43 3.70 10.45 -4.96
CA ARG A 43 4.14 10.56 -6.35
C ARG A 43 5.16 11.68 -6.48
N VAL A 44 6.33 11.38 -7.04
CA VAL A 44 7.41 12.35 -7.30
C VAL A 44 7.74 12.34 -8.79
N ARG A 45 7.50 13.45 -9.45
CA ARG A 45 7.91 13.68 -10.83
C ARG A 45 9.24 14.43 -10.89
N PHE A 46 9.91 14.32 -12.01
CA PHE A 46 11.19 15.03 -12.25
C PHE A 46 11.10 15.88 -13.50
N GLU A 47 11.56 17.12 -13.39
CA GLU A 47 11.72 18.05 -14.50
C GLU A 47 13.20 18.46 -14.59
N LYS A 48 13.82 18.24 -15.75
CA LYS A 48 15.25 18.53 -15.97
C LYS A 48 16.15 17.92 -14.88
N GLY A 49 15.82 16.70 -14.43
CA GLY A 49 16.59 15.97 -13.40
C GLY A 49 16.36 16.44 -11.96
N LYS A 50 15.45 17.38 -11.72
CA LYS A 50 15.09 17.85 -10.38
C LYS A 50 13.70 17.39 -10.01
N ALA A 51 13.54 16.92 -8.76
CA ALA A 51 12.22 16.59 -8.23
C ALA A 51 11.35 17.84 -8.16
N VAL A 52 10.13 17.76 -8.68
CA VAL A 52 9.09 18.77 -8.48
C VAL A 52 8.35 18.49 -7.16
N LYS A 53 7.44 19.40 -6.78
CA LYS A 53 6.67 19.28 -5.55
C LYS A 53 5.98 17.90 -5.50
N PRO A 54 6.19 17.10 -4.45
CA PRO A 54 5.53 15.80 -4.30
C PRO A 54 4.01 15.93 -4.20
N GLU A 55 3.31 14.94 -4.72
CA GLU A 55 1.87 14.79 -4.58
C GLU A 55 1.59 13.60 -3.64
N TYR A 56 0.67 13.80 -2.69
CA TYR A 56 0.34 12.80 -1.67
C TYR A 56 -1.05 12.22 -1.91
N PHE A 57 -1.11 10.93 -2.15
CA PHE A 57 -2.34 10.17 -2.27
C PHE A 57 -2.70 9.61 -0.88
N ASN A 58 -3.71 10.18 -0.24
CA ASN A 58 -4.19 9.69 1.03
C ASN A 58 -4.99 8.40 0.81
N LEU A 59 -4.55 7.30 1.41
CA LEU A 59 -5.16 5.98 1.24
C LEU A 59 -6.43 5.81 2.09
N GLU A 60 -6.65 6.72 3.02
CA GLU A 60 -7.74 6.71 3.98
C GLU A 60 -8.28 8.14 4.16
N PRO A 61 -9.51 8.30 4.66
CA PRO A 61 -10.03 9.62 5.02
C PRO A 61 -9.09 10.35 5.98
N LEU A 62 -8.95 11.67 5.80
CA LEU A 62 -8.12 12.47 6.71
C LEU A 62 -8.84 12.68 8.05
N PRO A 63 -8.08 12.77 9.17
CA PRO A 63 -8.64 13.09 10.46
C PRO A 63 -9.47 14.40 10.43
N PRO A 64 -10.60 14.49 11.17
CA PRO A 64 -11.02 13.54 12.22
C PRO A 64 -11.80 12.31 11.73
N ALA A 65 -12.01 12.16 10.43
CA ALA A 65 -12.72 11.00 9.89
C ALA A 65 -11.84 9.75 9.95
N ASP A 66 -12.41 8.65 10.35
CA ASP A 66 -11.76 7.33 10.39
C ASP A 66 -12.16 6.48 9.18
N PRO A 67 -11.32 5.54 8.75
CA PRO A 67 -11.72 4.57 7.75
C PRO A 67 -12.87 3.70 8.31
N THR A 68 -13.80 3.33 7.43
CA THR A 68 -14.84 2.35 7.78
C THR A 68 -14.18 1.06 8.29
N GLU A 69 -14.85 0.38 9.23
CA GLU A 69 -14.37 -0.90 9.77
C GLU A 69 -14.02 -1.88 8.64
N GLY A 70 -12.89 -2.54 8.77
CA GLY A 70 -12.36 -3.45 7.76
C GLY A 70 -11.72 -2.77 6.54
N MET A 71 -11.80 -1.44 6.40
CA MET A 71 -11.29 -0.73 5.22
C MET A 71 -9.92 -0.08 5.42
N ALA A 72 -9.33 -0.19 6.61
CA ALA A 72 -8.01 0.37 6.90
C ALA A 72 -6.90 -0.21 6.00
N LEU A 73 -5.94 0.64 5.63
CA LEU A 73 -4.76 0.32 4.82
C LEU A 73 -3.48 0.73 5.57
N ALA A 74 -3.36 0.25 6.81
CA ALA A 74 -2.27 0.62 7.71
C ALA A 74 -0.92 0.07 7.24
N THR A 75 0.11 0.88 7.39
CA THR A 75 1.50 0.53 7.07
C THR A 75 1.65 0.06 5.61
N PRO A 76 1.38 0.93 4.62
CA PRO A 76 1.71 0.62 3.24
C PRO A 76 3.22 0.37 3.13
N PHE A 77 3.62 -0.76 2.54
CA PHE A 77 5.00 -1.24 2.64
C PHE A 77 5.67 -1.45 1.29
N ALA A 78 5.23 -2.44 0.53
CA ALA A 78 5.77 -2.70 -0.80
C ALA A 78 4.82 -2.19 -1.87
N ILE A 79 5.38 -1.65 -2.96
CA ILE A 79 4.65 -1.08 -4.07
C ILE A 79 5.23 -1.56 -5.40
N THR A 80 4.37 -1.90 -6.33
CA THR A 80 4.73 -2.23 -7.70
C THR A 80 3.73 -1.61 -8.67
N LEU A 81 4.13 -1.40 -9.91
CA LEU A 81 3.34 -0.75 -10.95
C LEU A 81 2.97 -1.75 -12.03
N SER A 82 1.74 -1.68 -12.54
CA SER A 82 1.30 -2.46 -13.71
C SER A 82 2.16 -2.16 -14.94
N GLY A 83 2.22 -3.10 -15.89
CA GLY A 83 3.04 -2.95 -17.09
C GLY A 83 2.63 -1.80 -18.03
N ASP A 84 1.41 -1.29 -17.87
CA ASP A 84 0.86 -0.16 -18.61
C ASP A 84 0.95 1.18 -17.86
N ASP A 85 1.63 1.21 -16.71
CA ASP A 85 1.77 2.37 -15.83
C ASP A 85 0.46 2.93 -15.23
N SER A 86 -0.65 2.21 -15.34
CA SER A 86 -1.97 2.73 -14.94
C SER A 86 -2.30 2.48 -13.47
N THR A 87 -1.80 1.40 -12.90
CA THR A 87 -2.22 0.91 -11.58
C THR A 87 -1.03 0.58 -10.68
N LEU A 88 -1.08 1.06 -9.46
CA LEU A 88 -0.17 0.66 -8.38
C LEU A 88 -0.82 -0.46 -7.57
N PHE A 89 -0.04 -1.51 -7.28
CA PHE A 89 -0.41 -2.56 -6.33
C PHE A 89 0.47 -2.43 -5.10
N VAL A 90 -0.16 -2.37 -3.94
CA VAL A 90 0.51 -2.02 -2.68
C VAL A 90 0.12 -3.00 -1.59
N THR A 91 1.08 -3.38 -0.74
CA THR A 91 0.80 -4.15 0.48
C THR A 91 0.54 -3.22 1.65
N ALA A 92 -0.47 -3.53 2.48
CA ALA A 92 -0.76 -2.87 3.75
C ALA A 92 -0.40 -3.82 4.89
N ALA A 93 0.85 -3.76 5.35
CA ALA A 93 1.42 -4.71 6.29
C ALA A 93 0.75 -4.68 7.68
N GLY A 94 0.16 -3.55 8.07
CA GLY A 94 -0.56 -3.41 9.34
C GLY A 94 -2.06 -3.71 9.26
N SER A 95 -2.56 -4.09 8.08
CA SER A 95 -3.98 -4.43 7.86
C SER A 95 -4.17 -5.74 7.12
N ASP A 96 -3.08 -6.49 6.87
CA ASP A 96 -3.10 -7.79 6.20
C ASP A 96 -3.85 -7.76 4.85
N LYS A 97 -3.51 -6.75 4.02
CA LYS A 97 -4.18 -6.51 2.75
C LYS A 97 -3.20 -6.25 1.61
N VAL A 98 -3.69 -6.52 0.41
CA VAL A 98 -3.20 -5.94 -0.84
C VAL A 98 -4.29 -5.03 -1.40
N PHE A 99 -3.90 -3.93 -1.99
CA PHE A 99 -4.83 -2.99 -2.60
C PHE A 99 -4.26 -2.40 -3.89
N SER A 100 -5.15 -1.93 -4.73
CA SER A 100 -4.85 -1.25 -5.98
C SER A 100 -5.17 0.23 -5.89
N VAL A 101 -4.36 1.05 -6.56
CA VAL A 101 -4.51 2.49 -6.62
C VAL A 101 -4.35 2.94 -8.07
N ASP A 102 -5.22 3.78 -8.55
CA ASP A 102 -5.03 4.46 -9.83
C ASP A 102 -3.79 5.36 -9.75
N ALA A 103 -2.81 5.10 -10.60
CA ALA A 103 -1.51 5.79 -10.55
C ALA A 103 -1.60 7.28 -10.92
N ASN A 104 -2.69 7.70 -11.56
CA ASN A 104 -2.89 9.07 -11.98
C ASN A 104 -3.69 9.89 -10.96
N SER A 105 -4.84 9.36 -10.50
CA SER A 105 -5.72 10.06 -9.55
C SER A 105 -5.33 9.83 -8.09
N GLY A 106 -4.70 8.70 -7.76
CA GLY A 106 -4.43 8.27 -6.40
C GLY A 106 -5.62 7.63 -5.70
N GLU A 107 -6.70 7.34 -6.43
CA GLU A 107 -7.88 6.67 -5.90
C GLU A 107 -7.59 5.20 -5.60
N VAL A 108 -8.00 4.73 -4.42
CA VAL A 108 -7.97 3.31 -4.05
C VAL A 108 -9.12 2.60 -4.76
N LEU A 109 -8.78 1.72 -5.71
CA LEU A 109 -9.74 1.06 -6.58
C LEU A 109 -10.35 -0.19 -5.94
N SER A 110 -9.51 -1.02 -5.31
CA SER A 110 -9.92 -2.27 -4.68
C SER A 110 -8.97 -2.67 -3.55
N ARG A 111 -9.40 -3.60 -2.72
CA ARG A 111 -8.59 -4.21 -1.66
C ARG A 111 -9.02 -5.64 -1.39
N VAL A 112 -8.07 -6.51 -1.05
CA VAL A 112 -8.29 -7.91 -0.71
C VAL A 112 -7.47 -8.30 0.51
N GLY A 113 -8.04 -9.11 1.40
CA GLY A 113 -7.33 -9.71 2.53
C GLY A 113 -6.33 -10.75 2.06
N VAL A 114 -5.17 -10.76 2.69
CA VAL A 114 -4.12 -11.78 2.56
C VAL A 114 -3.71 -12.26 3.95
N GLU A 115 -2.66 -13.07 4.07
CA GLU A 115 -2.19 -13.48 5.39
C GLU A 115 -1.26 -12.43 6.05
N ALA A 116 -0.83 -12.73 7.27
CA ALA A 116 -0.25 -11.75 8.19
C ALA A 116 1.03 -11.09 7.67
N VAL A 117 1.03 -9.77 7.76
CA VAL A 117 2.16 -8.86 7.48
C VAL A 117 2.71 -9.01 6.06
N PRO A 118 1.93 -8.68 5.02
CA PRO A 118 2.38 -8.70 3.63
C PRO A 118 3.47 -7.63 3.42
N ARG A 119 4.67 -8.06 2.99
CA ARG A 119 5.83 -7.17 2.82
C ARG A 119 6.42 -7.15 1.43
N GLY A 120 6.35 -8.25 0.70
CA GLY A 120 6.86 -8.32 -0.67
C GLY A 120 5.72 -8.45 -1.66
N ILE A 121 5.85 -7.82 -2.83
CA ILE A 121 4.89 -7.98 -3.93
C ILE A 121 5.63 -7.97 -5.26
N THR A 122 5.27 -8.89 -6.14
CA THR A 122 5.70 -8.91 -7.54
C THR A 122 4.54 -9.27 -8.44
N LEU A 123 4.60 -8.83 -9.70
CA LEU A 123 3.53 -9.06 -10.67
C LEU A 123 3.92 -10.13 -11.69
N GLU A 124 2.93 -10.92 -12.05
CA GLU A 124 2.97 -11.86 -13.18
C GLU A 124 2.12 -11.28 -14.32
N GLN A 125 2.66 -11.31 -15.51
CA GLN A 125 1.94 -10.94 -16.73
C GLN A 125 1.38 -12.20 -17.41
N ASP A 126 0.28 -12.04 -18.11
CA ASP A 126 -0.26 -13.06 -18.99
C ASP A 126 0.54 -13.17 -20.30
N THR A 127 0.13 -14.07 -21.18
CA THR A 127 0.77 -14.29 -22.49
C THR A 127 0.67 -13.09 -23.45
N LEU A 128 -0.16 -12.11 -23.13
CA LEU A 128 -0.34 -10.88 -23.88
C LEU A 128 0.40 -9.70 -23.24
N GLY A 129 1.17 -9.94 -22.17
CA GLY A 129 1.92 -8.92 -21.44
C GLY A 129 1.06 -8.07 -20.50
N LYS A 130 -0.21 -8.45 -20.25
CA LYS A 130 -1.06 -7.74 -19.28
C LYS A 130 -0.80 -8.25 -17.87
N THR A 131 -0.83 -7.35 -16.90
CA THR A 131 -0.77 -7.71 -15.49
C THR A 131 -1.95 -8.59 -15.13
N ALA A 132 -1.65 -9.80 -14.61
CA ALA A 132 -2.65 -10.82 -14.34
C ALA A 132 -2.70 -11.25 -12.88
N LYS A 133 -1.54 -11.45 -12.24
CA LYS A 133 -1.47 -11.89 -10.85
C LYS A 133 -0.44 -11.08 -10.07
N ALA A 134 -0.68 -10.98 -8.76
CA ALA A 134 0.31 -10.52 -7.79
C ALA A 134 0.70 -11.69 -6.87
N TRP A 135 1.99 -11.83 -6.63
CA TRP A 135 2.57 -12.76 -5.67
C TRP A 135 3.04 -11.98 -4.47
N VAL A 136 2.50 -12.29 -3.30
CA VAL A 136 2.64 -11.49 -2.08
C VAL A 136 3.25 -12.32 -0.97
N LEU A 137 4.41 -11.91 -0.46
CA LEU A 137 5.06 -12.54 0.68
C LEU A 137 4.40 -12.08 1.99
N ASN A 138 3.81 -13.00 2.72
CA ASN A 138 3.26 -12.80 4.06
C ASN A 138 4.34 -13.16 5.09
N ALA A 139 5.05 -12.13 5.59
CA ALA A 139 6.30 -12.33 6.30
C ALA A 139 6.15 -13.01 7.68
N VAL A 140 5.04 -12.80 8.38
CA VAL A 140 4.80 -13.43 9.69
C VAL A 140 4.20 -14.82 9.55
N GLN A 141 3.31 -14.98 8.55
CA GLN A 141 2.66 -16.27 8.31
C GLN A 141 3.54 -17.26 7.52
N ASN A 142 4.72 -16.80 7.05
CA ASN A 142 5.64 -17.60 6.25
C ASN A 142 4.93 -18.28 5.05
N SER A 143 4.25 -17.46 4.27
CA SER A 143 3.46 -17.92 3.12
C SER A 143 3.49 -16.93 1.96
N VAL A 144 3.03 -17.38 0.81
CA VAL A 144 2.81 -16.53 -0.38
C VAL A 144 1.35 -16.55 -0.76
N SER A 145 0.71 -15.39 -0.75
CA SER A 145 -0.62 -15.20 -1.33
C SER A 145 -0.52 -14.91 -2.82
N VAL A 146 -1.33 -15.61 -3.62
CA VAL A 146 -1.49 -15.37 -5.06
C VAL A 146 -2.83 -14.67 -5.26
N VAL A 147 -2.78 -13.45 -5.77
CA VAL A 147 -3.95 -12.58 -5.97
C VAL A 147 -4.19 -12.38 -7.45
N ASP A 148 -5.43 -12.56 -7.92
CA ASP A 148 -5.86 -12.09 -9.23
C ASP A 148 -5.94 -10.57 -9.23
N VAL A 149 -5.21 -9.93 -10.12
CA VAL A 149 -5.16 -8.48 -10.29
C VAL A 149 -5.45 -8.06 -11.73
N SER A 150 -5.98 -8.96 -12.53
CA SER A 150 -6.33 -8.71 -13.94
C SER A 150 -7.39 -7.63 -14.09
N ASN A 151 -8.28 -7.51 -13.10
CA ASN A 151 -9.17 -6.37 -12.93
C ASN A 151 -8.76 -5.56 -11.70
N PRO A 152 -8.13 -4.40 -11.84
CA PRO A 152 -7.66 -3.62 -10.71
C PRO A 152 -8.77 -3.05 -9.82
N THR A 153 -10.03 -3.05 -10.27
CA THR A 153 -11.18 -2.61 -9.47
C THR A 153 -11.82 -3.76 -8.68
N ASP A 154 -11.33 -5.00 -8.84
CA ASP A 154 -11.91 -6.19 -8.23
C ASP A 154 -10.84 -7.27 -7.98
N LEU A 155 -10.08 -7.09 -6.90
CA LEU A 155 -9.00 -7.99 -6.53
C LEU A 155 -9.52 -9.24 -5.81
N HIS A 156 -9.00 -10.42 -6.18
CA HIS A 156 -9.39 -11.70 -5.58
C HIS A 156 -8.20 -12.53 -5.12
N LEU A 157 -8.26 -13.06 -3.90
CA LEU A 157 -7.30 -14.06 -3.43
C LEU A 157 -7.58 -15.39 -4.15
N ILE A 158 -6.62 -15.86 -4.96
CA ILE A 158 -6.71 -17.15 -5.66
C ILE A 158 -6.38 -18.29 -4.69
N ARG A 159 -5.23 -18.17 -4.00
CA ARG A 159 -4.74 -19.18 -3.05
C ARG A 159 -3.62 -18.63 -2.20
N THR A 160 -3.34 -19.33 -1.11
CA THR A 160 -2.13 -19.15 -0.30
C THR A 160 -1.25 -20.40 -0.37
N ILE A 161 0.06 -20.21 -0.42
CA ILE A 161 1.07 -21.25 -0.50
C ILE A 161 1.93 -21.16 0.76
N PRO A 162 1.89 -22.14 1.66
CA PRO A 162 2.82 -22.20 2.80
C PRO A 162 4.27 -22.35 2.30
N LEU A 163 5.19 -21.69 3.00
CA LEU A 163 6.64 -21.79 2.75
C LEU A 163 7.36 -22.63 3.82
N GLU A 164 6.61 -23.37 4.62
CA GLU A 164 7.15 -24.25 5.65
C GLU A 164 8.05 -25.32 5.03
N ASP A 165 9.22 -25.49 5.60
CA ASP A 165 10.08 -26.62 5.29
C ASP A 165 9.53 -27.86 6.01
N PRO A 166 9.01 -28.88 5.29
CA PRO A 166 8.43 -30.07 5.93
C PRO A 166 9.47 -30.90 6.69
N THR A 167 10.76 -30.64 6.52
CA THR A 167 11.86 -31.33 7.23
C THR A 167 12.27 -30.65 8.53
N HIS A 168 11.78 -29.41 8.76
CA HIS A 168 12.06 -28.62 9.97
C HIS A 168 10.75 -27.99 10.47
N PRO A 169 9.87 -28.80 11.11
CA PRO A 169 8.60 -28.31 11.65
C PRO A 169 8.76 -27.40 12.89
#